data_38bddb27a3cfd2407bee19ddbbc6f1c1
#
_entry.id   38bddb27a3cfd2407bee19ddbbc6f1c1
#
_cell.length_a   1.000
_cell.length_b   1.000
_cell.length_c   1.000
_cell.angle_alpha   90.00
_cell.angle_beta   90.00
_cell.angle_gamma   90.00
#
_symmetry.space_group_name_H-M   'P 1'
#
loop_
_entity.id
_entity.type
_entity.pdbx_description
1 polymer ?
#
loop_
_entity_poly.entity_id
_entity_poly.type
_entity_poly.pdbx_seq_one_letter_code
_entity_poly.pdbx_strand_id
1 'polypeptide(L)'
;KLANEILQISNDKVADFCSGIGSFLVSAIEKSPESQFYGTEIVRDVKEVSAIRTELISDRVKIEQKSVLNIKDNLMFDKIFCDYPWGIKAKDSIGSNEALQAIYDEIPEVQKVAAGDWIFIINVMNHLNKNGKAVISVSNGVTWNGGNNTIIREKFIKQGFVEAVIALPQNLYLNTGIACSLLVLSRNNKNIRKVDATEML
;
A
#
# COMPACT_ATOMS: atom_id res chain seq x y z
N LYS A 1 13.06 0.60 -5.00
CA LYS A 1 13.40 1.02 -6.38
C LYS A 1 12.31 0.62 -7.37
N LEU A 2 11.93 -0.68 -7.48
CA LEU A 2 10.91 -1.15 -8.42
C LEU A 2 9.56 -0.39 -8.28
N ALA A 3 9.08 -0.19 -7.04
CA ALA A 3 7.84 0.58 -6.80
C ALA A 3 7.92 2.00 -7.36
N ASN A 4 9.05 2.69 -7.23
CA ASN A 4 9.25 4.03 -7.80
C ASN A 4 9.19 4.04 -9.34
N GLU A 5 9.75 3.01 -10.00
CA GLU A 5 9.66 2.87 -11.47
C GLU A 5 8.21 2.66 -11.92
N ILE A 6 7.44 1.86 -11.18
CA ILE A 6 6.02 1.60 -11.49
C ILE A 6 5.17 2.86 -11.23
N LEU A 7 5.44 3.58 -10.15
CA LEU A 7 4.69 4.77 -9.76
C LEU A 7 4.97 5.96 -10.68
N GLN A 8 6.18 6.08 -11.25
CA GLN A 8 6.56 7.19 -12.13
C GLN A 8 6.28 8.55 -11.49
N ILE A 9 6.85 8.76 -10.31
CA ILE A 9 6.65 9.97 -9.50
C ILE A 9 7.24 11.19 -10.21
N SER A 10 6.43 12.26 -10.35
CA SER A 10 6.84 13.52 -10.96
C SER A 10 5.94 14.67 -10.48
N ASN A 11 6.46 15.51 -9.58
CA ASN A 11 5.72 16.63 -8.97
C ASN A 11 4.36 16.22 -8.38
N ASP A 12 4.34 15.08 -7.71
CA ASP A 12 3.17 14.44 -7.16
C ASP A 12 3.06 14.63 -5.63
N LYS A 13 1.86 14.41 -5.10
CA LYS A 13 1.63 14.18 -3.68
C LYS A 13 1.73 12.68 -3.41
N VAL A 14 2.82 12.27 -2.77
CA VAL A 14 3.23 10.87 -2.59
C VAL A 14 3.02 10.43 -1.16
N ALA A 15 2.49 9.22 -0.96
CA ALA A 15 2.42 8.63 0.37
C ALA A 15 3.15 7.28 0.45
N ASP A 16 3.73 7.02 1.62
CA ASP A 16 4.21 5.70 2.04
C ASP A 16 3.41 5.27 3.27
N PHE A 17 2.49 4.36 3.06
CA PHE A 17 1.68 3.79 4.11
C PHE A 17 2.42 2.61 4.76
N CYS A 18 2.65 2.68 6.07
CA CYS A 18 3.54 1.79 6.82
C CYS A 18 5.02 1.97 6.42
N SER A 19 5.51 3.22 6.51
CA SER A 19 6.79 3.64 5.90
C SER A 19 8.04 2.96 6.49
N GLY A 20 7.93 2.26 7.61
CA GLY A 20 9.08 1.66 8.27
C GLY A 20 10.18 2.70 8.49
N ILE A 21 11.42 2.37 8.13
CA ILE A 21 12.57 3.27 8.22
C ILE A 21 12.67 4.26 7.03
N GLY A 22 11.62 4.41 6.22
CA GLY A 22 11.53 5.38 5.13
C GLY A 22 12.30 5.03 3.85
N SER A 23 12.59 3.76 3.61
CA SER A 23 13.44 3.37 2.46
C SER A 23 12.82 3.69 1.10
N PHE A 24 11.49 3.58 0.97
CA PHE A 24 10.79 3.99 -0.23
C PHE A 24 10.85 5.51 -0.39
N LEU A 25 10.53 6.27 0.67
CA LEU A 25 10.52 7.73 0.66
C LEU A 25 11.88 8.32 0.29
N VAL A 26 12.98 7.86 0.91
CA VAL A 26 14.33 8.30 0.55
C VAL A 26 14.57 8.14 -0.95
N SER A 27 14.30 6.94 -1.50
CA SER A 27 14.49 6.69 -2.94
C SER A 27 13.53 7.49 -3.83
N ALA A 28 12.34 7.84 -3.35
CA ALA A 28 11.37 8.65 -4.08
C ALA A 28 11.75 10.13 -4.10
N ILE A 29 12.22 10.67 -2.99
CA ILE A 29 12.71 12.04 -2.85
C ILE A 29 13.90 12.30 -3.78
N GLU A 30 14.87 11.37 -3.82
CA GLU A 30 16.02 11.47 -4.72
C GLU A 30 15.64 11.56 -6.20
N LYS A 31 14.54 10.88 -6.60
CA LYS A 31 14.07 10.88 -7.98
C LYS A 31 13.20 12.07 -8.36
N SER A 32 12.43 12.61 -7.41
CA SER A 32 11.48 13.70 -7.64
C SER A 32 11.48 14.66 -6.44
N PRO A 33 12.54 15.47 -6.27
CA PRO A 33 12.70 16.34 -5.09
C PRO A 33 11.63 17.44 -5.02
N GLU A 34 10.95 17.74 -6.11
CA GLU A 34 9.85 18.72 -6.18
C GLU A 34 8.51 18.18 -5.65
N SER A 35 8.36 16.87 -5.50
CA SER A 35 7.15 16.23 -4.97
C SER A 35 6.96 16.50 -3.47
N GLN A 36 5.73 16.31 -2.98
CA GLN A 36 5.41 16.35 -1.56
C GLN A 36 5.27 14.92 -1.03
N PHE A 37 5.87 14.65 0.12
CA PHE A 37 5.93 13.30 0.67
C PHE A 37 5.25 13.21 2.04
N TYR A 38 4.53 12.12 2.24
CA TYR A 38 3.85 11.81 3.47
C TYR A 38 4.12 10.36 3.86
N GLY A 39 4.39 10.10 5.13
CA GLY A 39 4.58 8.76 5.64
C GLY A 39 3.81 8.53 6.93
N THR A 40 3.38 7.28 7.16
CA THR A 40 2.87 6.85 8.45
C THR A 40 3.65 5.65 8.96
N GLU A 41 3.97 5.67 10.24
CA GLU A 41 4.60 4.56 10.95
C GLU A 41 4.04 4.50 12.37
N ILE A 42 3.69 3.31 12.84
CA ILE A 42 3.06 3.13 14.15
C ILE A 42 4.11 3.04 15.29
N VAL A 43 5.27 2.48 14.98
CA VAL A 43 6.35 2.30 15.94
C VAL A 43 7.17 3.58 16.04
N ARG A 44 7.21 4.17 17.23
CA ARG A 44 7.82 5.48 17.48
C ARG A 44 9.28 5.56 17.01
N ASP A 45 10.12 4.65 17.48
CA ASP A 45 11.56 4.68 17.20
C ASP A 45 11.84 4.48 15.70
N VAL A 46 11.05 3.63 15.04
CA VAL A 46 11.13 3.41 13.58
C VAL A 46 10.70 4.66 12.81
N LYS A 47 9.63 5.35 13.28
CA LYS A 47 9.19 6.65 12.73
C LYS A 47 10.28 7.70 12.86
N GLU A 48 10.95 7.78 14.01
CA GLU A 48 12.02 8.77 14.23
C GLU A 48 13.19 8.53 13.27
N VAL A 49 13.60 7.28 13.05
CA VAL A 49 14.62 6.93 12.04
C VAL A 49 14.17 7.35 10.64
N SER A 50 12.90 7.07 10.27
CA SER A 50 12.34 7.48 8.99
C SER A 50 12.39 8.99 8.80
N ALA A 51 11.95 9.75 9.82
CA ALA A 51 11.94 11.21 9.80
C ALA A 51 13.36 11.77 9.61
N ILE A 52 14.32 11.34 10.42
CA ILE A 52 15.72 11.79 10.30
C ILE A 52 16.27 11.53 8.89
N ARG A 53 16.08 10.32 8.36
CA ARG A 53 16.61 9.95 7.03
C ARG A 53 16.02 10.78 5.90
N THR A 54 14.74 11.14 6.00
CA THR A 54 14.04 11.87 4.94
C THR A 54 14.22 13.39 5.08
N GLU A 55 14.19 13.93 6.30
CA GLU A 55 14.37 15.35 6.57
C GLU A 55 15.79 15.85 6.27
N LEU A 56 16.80 14.97 6.34
CA LEU A 56 18.16 15.30 5.91
C LEU A 56 18.29 15.61 4.41
N ILE A 57 17.35 15.16 3.59
CA ILE A 57 17.40 15.29 2.12
C ILE A 57 16.27 16.14 1.54
N SER A 58 15.20 16.42 2.31
CA SER A 58 14.08 17.24 1.84
C SER A 58 13.31 17.85 3.01
N ASP A 59 12.86 19.10 2.85
CA ASP A 59 11.89 19.77 3.72
C ASP A 59 10.42 19.51 3.32
N ARG A 60 10.21 18.79 2.21
CA ARG A 60 8.89 18.46 1.64
C ARG A 60 8.32 17.11 2.11
N VAL A 61 8.80 16.62 3.24
CA VAL A 61 8.38 15.35 3.80
C VAL A 61 7.73 15.54 5.17
N LYS A 62 6.68 14.77 5.44
CA LYS A 62 6.03 14.72 6.74
C LYS A 62 5.81 13.26 7.13
N ILE A 63 6.41 12.82 8.24
CA ILE A 63 6.19 11.48 8.81
C ILE A 63 5.36 11.60 10.08
N GLU A 64 4.23 10.93 10.13
CA GLU A 64 3.36 10.91 11.30
C GLU A 64 3.41 9.57 12.03
N GLN A 65 3.51 9.63 13.37
CA GLN A 65 3.37 8.45 14.21
C GLN A 65 1.90 8.11 14.38
N LYS A 66 1.39 7.23 13.53
CA LYS A 66 -0.01 6.75 13.61
C LYS A 66 -0.20 5.47 12.81
N SER A 67 -1.29 4.77 13.10
CA SER A 67 -1.79 3.75 12.18
C SER A 67 -2.22 4.39 10.86
N VAL A 68 -1.90 3.73 9.75
CA VAL A 68 -2.37 4.13 8.42
C VAL A 68 -3.90 4.15 8.32
N LEU A 69 -4.58 3.34 9.12
CA LEU A 69 -6.04 3.30 9.20
C LEU A 69 -6.66 4.51 9.94
N ASN A 70 -5.84 5.39 10.52
CA ASN A 70 -6.26 6.62 11.20
C ASN A 70 -5.85 7.88 10.42
N ILE A 71 -5.55 7.76 9.13
CA ILE A 71 -5.37 8.91 8.24
C ILE A 71 -6.73 9.60 8.06
N LYS A 72 -6.72 10.94 7.97
CA LYS A 72 -7.97 11.70 7.76
C LYS A 72 -8.54 11.40 6.37
N ASP A 73 -9.83 11.14 6.28
CA ASP A 73 -10.55 10.74 5.05
C ASP A 73 -10.39 11.72 3.88
N ASN A 74 -10.14 13.00 4.15
CA ASN A 74 -9.94 14.02 3.11
C ASN A 74 -8.48 14.15 2.63
N LEU A 75 -7.57 13.34 3.16
CA LEU A 75 -6.17 13.36 2.75
C LEU A 75 -5.95 12.43 1.56
N MET A 76 -5.80 13.00 0.38
CA MET A 76 -5.67 12.28 -0.88
C MET A 76 -4.26 12.40 -1.47
N PHE A 77 -3.85 11.37 -2.20
CA PHE A 77 -2.51 11.26 -2.80
C PHE A 77 -2.57 10.86 -4.27
N ASP A 78 -1.58 11.30 -5.05
CA ASP A 78 -1.43 10.93 -6.45
C ASP A 78 -0.71 9.60 -6.61
N LYS A 79 0.25 9.34 -5.72
CA LYS A 79 1.03 8.11 -5.68
C LYS A 79 1.05 7.56 -4.26
N ILE A 80 0.76 6.26 -4.13
CA ILE A 80 0.82 5.58 -2.83
C ILE A 80 1.68 4.32 -2.96
N PHE A 81 2.63 4.16 -2.05
CA PHE A 81 3.27 2.88 -1.76
C PHE A 81 2.75 2.37 -0.41
N CYS A 82 2.58 1.07 -0.30
CA CYS A 82 2.20 0.44 0.96
C CYS A 82 2.82 -0.95 1.08
N ASP A 83 3.67 -1.12 2.09
CA ASP A 83 4.23 -2.41 2.47
C ASP A 83 3.79 -2.71 3.90
N TYR A 84 2.51 -3.06 4.06
CA TYR A 84 1.91 -3.33 5.36
C TYR A 84 2.41 -4.66 5.93
N PRO A 85 2.40 -4.84 7.27
CA PRO A 85 2.84 -6.08 7.89
C PRO A 85 1.87 -7.23 7.56
N TRP A 86 2.35 -8.24 6.82
CA TRP A 86 1.54 -9.41 6.45
C TRP A 86 1.21 -10.30 7.63
N GLY A 87 0.07 -11.02 7.53
CA GLY A 87 -0.38 -11.94 8.55
C GLY A 87 -1.10 -11.30 9.73
N ILE A 88 -1.32 -9.99 9.71
CA ILE A 88 -2.22 -9.34 10.68
C ILE A 88 -3.64 -9.90 10.47
N LYS A 89 -4.26 -10.31 11.57
CA LYS A 89 -5.68 -10.70 11.52
C LYS A 89 -6.54 -9.44 11.46
N ALA A 90 -7.65 -9.51 10.73
CA ALA A 90 -8.57 -8.37 10.60
C ALA A 90 -9.02 -7.81 11.96
N LYS A 91 -9.28 -8.69 12.95
CA LYS A 91 -9.66 -8.31 14.32
C LYS A 91 -8.55 -7.60 15.11
N ASP A 92 -7.30 -7.76 14.72
CA ASP A 92 -6.12 -7.17 15.38
C ASP A 92 -5.62 -5.91 14.63
N SER A 93 -6.35 -5.49 13.58
CA SER A 93 -6.04 -4.28 12.83
C SER A 93 -6.16 -3.06 13.72
N ILE A 94 -5.10 -2.26 13.79
CA ILE A 94 -5.02 -1.06 14.63
C ILE A 94 -5.56 0.13 13.85
N GLY A 95 -6.85 0.37 13.97
CA GLY A 95 -7.55 1.51 13.38
C GLY A 95 -8.63 2.06 14.32
N SER A 96 -9.16 3.25 14.02
CA SER A 96 -10.36 3.71 14.69
C SER A 96 -11.54 2.82 14.30
N ASN A 97 -12.52 2.64 15.19
CA ASN A 97 -13.73 1.89 14.88
C ASN A 97 -14.47 2.50 13.69
N GLU A 98 -14.42 3.83 13.52
CA GLU A 98 -15.06 4.56 12.42
C GLU A 98 -14.39 4.24 11.08
N ALA A 99 -13.05 4.25 11.00
CA ALA A 99 -12.33 3.92 9.76
C ALA A 99 -12.56 2.46 9.34
N LEU A 100 -12.55 1.53 10.31
CA LEU A 100 -12.86 0.12 10.03
C LEU A 100 -14.31 -0.05 9.61
N GLN A 101 -15.25 0.65 10.26
CA GLN A 101 -16.67 0.60 9.90
C GLN A 101 -16.92 1.10 8.48
N ALA A 102 -16.27 2.21 8.08
CA ALA A 102 -16.38 2.71 6.69
C ALA A 102 -15.93 1.67 5.66
N ILE A 103 -14.82 0.95 5.93
CA ILE A 103 -14.35 -0.14 5.07
C ILE A 103 -15.37 -1.29 5.02
N TYR A 104 -15.96 -1.64 6.15
CA TYR A 104 -16.95 -2.73 6.23
C TYR A 104 -18.28 -2.36 5.57
N ASP A 105 -18.69 -1.10 5.63
CA ASP A 105 -19.89 -0.60 4.94
C ASP A 105 -19.69 -0.61 3.41
N GLU A 106 -18.47 -0.31 2.95
CA GLU A 106 -18.13 -0.36 1.52
C GLU A 106 -18.08 -1.80 0.99
N ILE A 107 -17.40 -2.72 1.72
CA ILE A 107 -17.26 -4.13 1.34
C ILE A 107 -17.49 -5.04 2.56
N PRO A 108 -18.74 -5.40 2.85
CA PRO A 108 -19.09 -6.19 4.05
C PRO A 108 -18.42 -7.56 4.13
N GLU A 109 -18.02 -8.14 3.01
CA GLU A 109 -17.31 -9.41 2.96
C GLU A 109 -15.94 -9.36 3.66
N VAL A 110 -15.35 -8.19 3.83
CA VAL A 110 -14.05 -8.02 4.52
C VAL A 110 -14.14 -8.45 5.99
N GLN A 111 -15.28 -8.24 6.65
CA GLN A 111 -15.51 -8.74 8.02
C GLN A 111 -15.45 -10.27 8.15
N LYS A 112 -15.68 -10.98 7.05
CA LYS A 112 -15.75 -12.45 7.01
C LYS A 112 -14.40 -13.08 6.63
N VAL A 113 -13.36 -12.26 6.41
CA VAL A 113 -12.02 -12.72 6.06
C VAL A 113 -11.14 -12.60 7.29
N ALA A 114 -10.40 -13.66 7.63
CA ALA A 114 -9.57 -13.68 8.82
C ALA A 114 -8.31 -12.79 8.67
N ALA A 115 -7.77 -12.66 7.45
CA ALA A 115 -6.59 -11.85 7.14
C ALA A 115 -6.96 -10.37 6.95
N GLY A 116 -6.13 -9.47 7.46
CA GLY A 116 -6.34 -8.02 7.38
C GLY A 116 -5.94 -7.38 6.05
N ASP A 117 -5.40 -8.15 5.10
CA ASP A 117 -4.87 -7.62 3.84
C ASP A 117 -5.84 -6.65 3.13
N TRP A 118 -7.11 -7.03 3.00
CA TRP A 118 -8.12 -6.23 2.32
C TRP A 118 -8.43 -4.91 3.00
N ILE A 119 -8.26 -4.83 4.32
CA ILE A 119 -8.43 -3.57 5.07
C ILE A 119 -7.40 -2.54 4.59
N PHE A 120 -6.12 -2.94 4.46
CA PHE A 120 -5.07 -2.07 3.95
C PHE A 120 -5.27 -1.72 2.47
N ILE A 121 -5.66 -2.69 1.64
CA ILE A 121 -5.88 -2.48 0.20
C ILE A 121 -7.02 -1.49 -0.04
N ILE A 122 -8.14 -1.61 0.66
CA ILE A 122 -9.29 -0.70 0.55
C ILE A 122 -8.89 0.68 1.06
N ASN A 123 -8.21 0.75 2.21
CA ASN A 123 -7.73 2.02 2.77
C ASN A 123 -6.82 2.77 1.79
N VAL A 124 -5.94 2.08 1.07
CA VAL A 124 -5.12 2.69 0.01
C VAL A 124 -6.00 3.27 -1.10
N MET A 125 -7.02 2.53 -1.56
CA MET A 125 -7.93 3.01 -2.61
C MET A 125 -8.74 4.23 -2.17
N ASN A 126 -9.14 4.29 -0.89
CA ASN A 126 -9.91 5.40 -0.32
C ASN A 126 -9.09 6.70 -0.24
N HIS A 127 -7.76 6.59 -0.16
CA HIS A 127 -6.85 7.75 -0.13
C HIS A 127 -6.19 8.04 -1.49
N LEU A 128 -6.53 7.29 -2.53
CA LEU A 128 -5.97 7.46 -3.87
C LEU A 128 -6.79 8.46 -4.71
N ASN A 129 -6.15 9.51 -5.20
CA ASN A 129 -6.75 10.46 -6.12
C ASN A 129 -7.34 9.76 -7.36
N LYS A 130 -8.29 10.43 -8.03
CA LYS A 130 -9.02 9.86 -9.18
C LYS A 130 -8.08 9.35 -10.28
N ASN A 131 -7.00 10.05 -10.56
CA ASN A 131 -5.99 9.69 -11.56
C ASN A 131 -4.71 9.14 -10.92
N GLY A 132 -4.77 8.79 -9.64
CA GLY A 132 -3.63 8.29 -8.88
C GLY A 132 -3.28 6.83 -9.21
N LYS A 133 -2.09 6.44 -8.77
CA LYS A 133 -1.59 5.08 -8.87
C LYS A 133 -1.01 4.64 -7.53
N ALA A 134 -1.33 3.40 -7.12
CA ALA A 134 -0.74 2.81 -5.93
C ALA A 134 -0.01 1.50 -6.24
N VAL A 135 1.02 1.21 -5.47
CA VAL A 135 1.74 -0.06 -5.46
C VAL A 135 1.71 -0.61 -4.05
N ILE A 136 1.18 -1.81 -3.90
CA ILE A 136 1.05 -2.48 -2.61
C ILE A 136 1.80 -3.80 -2.65
N SER A 137 2.65 -4.05 -1.66
CA SER A 137 3.25 -5.36 -1.44
C SER A 137 2.24 -6.26 -0.72
N VAL A 138 1.87 -7.38 -1.32
CA VAL A 138 0.85 -8.28 -0.79
C VAL A 138 1.37 -9.71 -0.69
N SER A 139 0.89 -10.45 0.30
CA SER A 139 1.07 -11.90 0.33
C SER A 139 0.33 -12.56 -0.84
N ASN A 140 0.80 -13.70 -1.33
CA ASN A 140 0.12 -14.41 -2.42
C ASN A 140 -1.31 -14.80 -2.08
N GLY A 141 -1.67 -14.92 -0.80
CA GLY A 141 -3.04 -15.18 -0.36
C GLY A 141 -4.08 -14.22 -0.94
N VAL A 142 -3.73 -12.94 -1.12
CA VAL A 142 -4.61 -11.94 -1.72
C VAL A 142 -4.99 -12.31 -3.16
N THR A 143 -4.09 -12.94 -3.89
CA THR A 143 -4.28 -13.25 -5.31
C THR A 143 -5.05 -14.54 -5.58
N TRP A 144 -5.02 -15.52 -4.66
CA TRP A 144 -5.59 -16.85 -4.92
C TRP A 144 -6.51 -17.44 -3.84
N ASN A 145 -6.52 -16.93 -2.59
CA ASN A 145 -7.42 -17.44 -1.57
C ASN A 145 -8.87 -17.43 -2.02
N GLY A 146 -9.61 -18.52 -1.71
CA GLY A 146 -11.00 -18.70 -2.04
C GLY A 146 -12.00 -18.03 -1.08
N GLY A 147 -13.28 -18.37 -1.21
CA GLY A 147 -14.37 -17.89 -0.34
C GLY A 147 -14.59 -16.37 -0.47
N ASN A 148 -14.73 -15.68 0.65
CA ASN A 148 -14.98 -14.24 0.66
C ASN A 148 -13.84 -13.41 0.01
N ASN A 149 -12.59 -13.91 0.01
CA ASN A 149 -11.50 -13.27 -0.73
C ASN A 149 -11.77 -13.22 -2.24
N THR A 150 -12.39 -14.27 -2.81
CA THR A 150 -12.78 -14.27 -4.22
C THR A 150 -13.81 -13.17 -4.50
N ILE A 151 -14.83 -13.03 -3.64
CA ILE A 151 -15.88 -12.03 -3.80
C ILE A 151 -15.29 -10.61 -3.77
N ILE A 152 -14.41 -10.32 -2.81
CA ILE A 152 -13.77 -9.02 -2.68
C ILE A 152 -12.90 -8.74 -3.92
N ARG A 153 -12.08 -9.71 -4.32
CA ARG A 153 -11.22 -9.61 -5.49
C ARG A 153 -12.00 -9.35 -6.78
N GLU A 154 -13.13 -10.06 -6.98
CA GLU A 154 -14.02 -9.82 -8.12
C GLU A 154 -14.63 -8.42 -8.11
N LYS A 155 -15.02 -7.89 -6.94
CA LYS A 155 -15.50 -6.51 -6.82
C LYS A 155 -14.42 -5.52 -7.30
N PHE A 156 -13.18 -5.66 -6.82
CA PHE A 156 -12.06 -4.81 -7.23
C PHE A 156 -11.79 -4.88 -8.74
N ILE A 157 -11.84 -6.07 -9.32
CA ILE A 157 -11.66 -6.28 -10.76
C ILE A 157 -12.81 -5.63 -11.55
N LYS A 158 -14.05 -5.87 -11.17
CA LYS A 158 -15.25 -5.31 -11.84
C LYS A 158 -15.31 -3.79 -11.77
N GLN A 159 -14.81 -3.20 -10.68
CA GLN A 159 -14.70 -1.74 -10.52
C GLN A 159 -13.52 -1.15 -11.31
N GLY A 160 -12.68 -1.97 -11.94
CA GLY A 160 -11.51 -1.52 -12.68
C GLY A 160 -10.41 -0.96 -11.80
N PHE A 161 -10.27 -1.43 -10.54
CA PHE A 161 -9.26 -0.94 -9.61
C PHE A 161 -7.91 -1.61 -9.75
N VAL A 162 -7.85 -2.80 -10.36
CA VAL A 162 -6.60 -3.55 -10.52
C VAL A 162 -6.00 -3.26 -11.89
N GLU A 163 -4.82 -2.62 -11.91
CA GLU A 163 -4.05 -2.35 -13.13
C GLU A 163 -3.11 -3.52 -13.47
N ALA A 164 -2.37 -4.01 -12.46
CA ALA A 164 -1.44 -5.12 -12.65
C ALA A 164 -1.23 -5.94 -11.38
N VAL A 165 -0.81 -7.18 -11.57
CA VAL A 165 -0.28 -8.08 -10.53
C VAL A 165 1.08 -8.57 -11.00
N ILE A 166 2.12 -8.34 -10.19
CA ILE A 166 3.50 -8.69 -10.49
C ILE A 166 3.98 -9.70 -9.44
N ALA A 167 4.15 -10.96 -9.84
CA ALA A 167 4.71 -11.97 -8.98
C ALA A 167 6.21 -11.72 -8.78
N LEU A 168 6.68 -11.72 -7.54
CA LEU A 168 8.07 -11.47 -7.17
C LEU A 168 8.78 -12.77 -6.78
N PRO A 169 10.13 -12.81 -6.88
CA PRO A 169 10.92 -13.95 -6.40
C PRO A 169 10.66 -14.23 -4.92
N GLN A 170 10.87 -15.49 -4.53
CA GLN A 170 10.87 -15.87 -3.12
C GLN A 170 12.12 -15.32 -2.40
N ASN A 171 12.06 -15.26 -1.07
CA ASN A 171 13.17 -14.81 -0.23
C ASN A 171 13.64 -13.36 -0.48
N LEU A 172 12.79 -12.49 -1.01
CA LEU A 172 13.08 -11.04 -1.14
C LEU A 172 13.18 -10.34 0.22
N TYR A 173 12.43 -10.81 1.20
CA TYR A 173 12.43 -10.26 2.55
C TYR A 173 13.34 -11.08 3.45
N LEU A 174 14.23 -10.41 4.18
CA LEU A 174 15.24 -11.05 5.03
C LEU A 174 14.64 -12.00 6.09
N ASN A 175 13.41 -11.73 6.53
CA ASN A 175 12.80 -12.43 7.67
C ASN A 175 11.72 -13.43 7.27
N THR A 176 11.47 -13.63 5.98
CA THR A 176 10.44 -14.56 5.51
C THR A 176 10.74 -15.09 4.11
N GLY A 177 10.50 -16.39 3.91
CA GLY A 177 10.51 -17.02 2.58
C GLY A 177 9.17 -16.95 1.86
N ILE A 178 8.19 -16.20 2.39
CA ILE A 178 6.86 -16.13 1.78
C ILE A 178 6.97 -15.43 0.42
N ALA A 179 6.46 -16.09 -0.61
CA ALA A 179 6.32 -15.49 -1.92
C ALA A 179 5.30 -14.34 -1.88
N CYS A 180 5.62 -13.25 -2.50
CA CYS A 180 4.80 -12.05 -2.52
C CYS A 180 4.59 -11.51 -3.93
N SER A 181 3.65 -10.61 -4.06
CA SER A 181 3.36 -9.91 -5.31
C SER A 181 3.24 -8.42 -5.07
N LEU A 182 3.50 -7.62 -6.10
CA LEU A 182 3.07 -6.23 -6.12
C LEU A 182 1.70 -6.15 -6.79
N LEU A 183 0.75 -5.60 -6.06
CA LEU A 183 -0.55 -5.22 -6.58
C LEU A 183 -0.49 -3.76 -7.00
N VAL A 184 -0.69 -3.49 -8.29
CA VAL A 184 -0.75 -2.14 -8.84
C VAL A 184 -2.21 -1.75 -8.97
N LEU A 185 -2.59 -0.66 -8.30
CA LEU A 185 -3.95 -0.15 -8.28
C LEU A 185 -4.02 1.22 -8.95
N SER A 186 -5.06 1.42 -9.74
CA SER A 186 -5.50 2.68 -10.31
C SER A 186 -6.99 2.57 -10.65
N ARG A 187 -7.56 3.51 -11.39
CA ARG A 187 -9.01 3.47 -11.72
C ARG A 187 -9.23 3.28 -13.21
N ASN A 188 -10.43 2.77 -13.57
CA ASN A 188 -10.90 2.61 -14.95
C ASN A 188 -10.10 1.60 -15.79
N ASN A 189 -9.48 0.60 -15.17
CA ASN A 189 -8.78 -0.45 -15.89
C ASN A 189 -9.77 -1.42 -16.53
N LYS A 190 -9.65 -1.62 -17.83
CA LYS A 190 -10.44 -2.60 -18.61
C LYS A 190 -9.77 -3.97 -18.64
N ASN A 191 -8.46 -4.01 -18.53
CA ASN A 191 -7.64 -5.22 -18.54
C ASN A 191 -6.65 -5.21 -17.37
N ILE A 192 -6.28 -6.38 -16.89
CA ILE A 192 -5.29 -6.57 -15.85
C ILE A 192 -4.01 -7.12 -16.47
N ARG A 193 -2.89 -6.45 -16.24
CA ARG A 193 -1.57 -6.92 -16.64
C ARG A 193 -1.05 -7.90 -15.59
N LYS A 194 -0.71 -9.11 -16.02
CA LYS A 194 -0.05 -10.12 -15.18
C LYS A 194 1.41 -10.22 -15.59
N VAL A 195 2.32 -10.07 -14.64
CA VAL A 195 3.76 -10.13 -14.85
C VAL A 195 4.35 -11.18 -13.92
N ASP A 196 5.07 -12.12 -14.49
CA ASP A 196 5.89 -13.06 -13.74
C ASP A 196 7.34 -12.54 -13.71
N ALA A 197 7.77 -12.12 -12.54
CA ALA A 197 9.12 -11.64 -12.28
C ALA A 197 9.88 -12.57 -11.30
N THR A 198 9.41 -13.81 -11.13
CA THR A 198 9.97 -14.76 -10.16
C THR A 198 11.41 -15.19 -10.48
N GLU A 199 11.86 -15.04 -11.73
CA GLU A 199 13.21 -15.37 -12.20
C GLU A 199 14.10 -14.13 -12.45
N MET A 200 13.68 -12.93 -12.05
CA MET A 200 14.36 -11.66 -12.37
C MET A 200 15.46 -11.25 -11.36
N LEU A 201 16.05 -12.18 -10.60
CA LEU A 201 17.17 -11.91 -9.68
C LEU A 201 18.40 -12.72 -10.07
#